data_cdfcbfb5541031994472b2ee3d0566db
#
_entry.id   cdfcbfb5541031994472b2ee3d0566db
#
_cell.length_a   1.000
_cell.length_b   1.000
_cell.length_c   1.000
_cell.angle_alpha   90.00
_cell.angle_beta   90.00
_cell.angle_gamma   90.00
#
_symmetry.space_group_name_H-M   'P 1'
#
loop_
_entity.id
_entity.type
_entity.pdbx_description
1 polymer ?
#
loop_
_entity_poly.entity_id
_entity_poly.type
_entity_poly.pdbx_seq_one_letter_code
_entity_poly.pdbx_strand_id
1 'polypeptide(L)'
;MKTHTLVGLFKNNGIRLLAAGTLLVSLSNVSSAQNAPRGASLSKAEASRASAAEQNKYTFIMFWKDQDTTTKSMWSTLQQNLSDKNTASVVAVNTGDPQERKIIEQYGVSRAPMPLTLAVAPNGAVTGSYVKQINADYIQQAFVSPAKSQCMLNLQSRRMVLLCVSPSGQAGVPKGVQNFKSIPCYKNAVEVINVSQSEPAERDFLNELRVPASQNSAVVFMAPPGVMVGKYNSSVSSQQLIAELKKAGKSCGVEGCKHCK
;
A
#
# COMPACT_ATOMS: atom_id res chain seq x y z
N MET A 1 7.04 -5.01 -27.38
CA MET A 1 7.03 -5.53 -25.99
C MET A 1 5.81 -4.98 -25.30
N LYS A 2 4.83 -5.83 -24.95
CA LYS A 2 3.61 -5.37 -24.26
C LYS A 2 3.97 -5.14 -22.79
N THR A 3 3.89 -3.90 -22.35
CA THR A 3 3.98 -3.54 -20.93
C THR A 3 2.78 -4.15 -20.22
N HIS A 4 3.00 -5.23 -19.49
CA HIS A 4 1.96 -5.79 -18.64
C HIS A 4 1.82 -4.90 -17.40
N THR A 5 0.82 -4.05 -17.42
CA THR A 5 0.37 -3.32 -16.23
C THR A 5 -0.27 -4.33 -15.29
N LEU A 6 0.08 -4.29 -14.00
CA LEU A 6 -0.68 -4.98 -12.94
C LEU A 6 -2.04 -4.28 -12.77
N VAL A 7 -2.82 -4.27 -13.86
CA VAL A 7 -4.09 -3.53 -13.99
C VAL A 7 -5.15 -4.00 -12.99
N GLY A 8 -4.96 -5.19 -12.42
CA GLY A 8 -5.84 -5.70 -11.37
C GLY A 8 -5.60 -5.08 -9.98
N LEU A 9 -4.43 -4.46 -9.74
CA LEU A 9 -4.07 -3.94 -8.42
C LEU A 9 -4.63 -2.53 -8.13
N PHE A 10 -4.93 -1.74 -9.17
CA PHE A 10 -5.32 -0.34 -8.99
C PHE A 10 -6.35 0.15 -10.02
N LYS A 11 -7.39 -0.62 -10.26
CA LYS A 11 -8.53 -0.11 -11.00
C LYS A 11 -9.34 0.80 -10.06
N ASN A 12 -8.96 2.06 -9.93
CA ASN A 12 -9.82 3.22 -9.89
C ASN A 12 -9.12 4.49 -9.39
N ASN A 13 -9.32 5.53 -10.14
CA ASN A 13 -9.33 6.98 -9.83
C ASN A 13 -8.41 7.46 -8.70
N GLY A 14 -7.32 8.09 -9.10
CA GLY A 14 -6.48 9.09 -8.42
C GLY A 14 -6.80 9.51 -6.99
N ILE A 15 -6.78 8.58 -6.02
CA ILE A 15 -6.77 8.94 -4.61
C ILE A 15 -5.36 9.44 -4.28
N ARG A 16 -5.23 10.75 -4.09
CA ARG A 16 -3.97 11.36 -3.64
C ARG A 16 -3.85 11.15 -2.13
N LEU A 17 -3.00 10.21 -1.70
CA LEU A 17 -2.58 10.10 -0.31
C LEU A 17 -1.59 11.24 0.00
N LEU A 18 -1.96 12.11 0.93
CA LEU A 18 -1.04 13.09 1.50
C LEU A 18 -0.17 12.38 2.55
N ALA A 19 1.14 12.33 2.30
CA ALA A 19 2.11 11.80 3.26
C ALA A 19 2.26 12.79 4.43
N ALA A 20 2.01 12.33 5.65
CA ALA A 20 2.35 13.05 6.87
C ALA A 20 3.85 12.95 7.13
N GLY A 21 4.56 14.07 7.01
CA GLY A 21 5.98 14.18 7.35
C GLY A 21 6.18 14.09 8.87
N THR A 22 7.05 13.21 9.31
CA THR A 22 7.57 13.14 10.68
C THR A 22 8.69 14.15 10.84
N LEU A 23 8.47 15.22 11.62
CA LEU A 23 9.52 16.16 12.08
C LEU A 23 10.12 15.62 13.39
N LEU A 24 11.41 15.32 13.35
CA LEU A 24 12.22 15.12 14.55
C LEU A 24 12.53 16.49 15.15
N VAL A 25 12.05 16.76 16.35
CA VAL A 25 12.39 17.96 17.12
C VAL A 25 13.29 17.57 18.28
N SER A 26 14.50 18.16 18.30
CA SER A 26 15.49 18.10 19.36
C SER A 26 15.00 18.85 20.62
N LEU A 27 15.23 18.23 21.79
CA LEU A 27 14.92 18.76 23.12
C LEU A 27 15.79 20.00 23.45
N SER A 28 15.13 21.10 23.70
CA SER A 28 15.69 22.19 24.52
C SER A 28 14.63 22.54 25.59
N ASN A 29 15.01 22.35 26.86
CA ASN A 29 14.20 22.72 28.01
C ASN A 29 14.03 24.24 28.09
N VAL A 30 12.81 24.73 27.93
CA VAL A 30 12.36 26.02 28.48
C VAL A 30 10.98 25.80 29.09
N SER A 31 10.91 25.89 30.41
CA SER A 31 9.66 25.94 31.16
C SER A 31 8.90 27.21 30.80
N SER A 32 7.77 27.07 30.13
CA SER A 32 6.69 28.05 30.10
C SER A 32 5.38 27.27 29.96
N ALA A 33 4.68 27.16 31.07
CA ALA A 33 3.30 26.70 31.10
C ALA A 33 2.44 27.67 30.31
N GLN A 34 2.00 27.28 29.10
CA GLN A 34 0.82 27.85 28.45
C GLN A 34 0.42 26.99 27.23
N ASN A 35 -0.76 26.38 27.32
CA ASN A 35 -1.59 25.89 26.22
C ASN A 35 -0.86 25.07 25.12
N ALA A 36 -0.41 23.86 25.48
CA ALA A 36 -0.27 22.82 24.49
C ALA A 36 -1.66 22.62 23.83
N PRO A 37 -1.79 22.64 22.50
CA PRO A 37 -3.04 22.24 21.86
C PRO A 37 -3.34 20.83 22.36
N ARG A 38 -4.51 20.63 22.99
CA ARG A 38 -5.00 19.30 23.38
C ARG A 38 -4.81 18.41 22.16
N GLY A 39 -3.94 17.40 22.28
CA GLY A 39 -3.68 16.46 21.20
C GLY A 39 -5.01 16.03 20.63
N ALA A 40 -5.22 16.27 19.33
CA ALA A 40 -6.47 15.94 18.66
C ALA A 40 -6.74 14.46 18.92
N SER A 41 -7.77 14.16 19.70
CA SER A 41 -8.17 12.77 19.96
C SER A 41 -8.43 12.10 18.62
N LEU A 42 -7.97 10.86 18.47
CA LEU A 42 -8.27 10.08 17.28
C LEU A 42 -9.79 10.00 17.11
N SER A 43 -10.28 10.14 15.90
CA SER A 43 -11.68 9.85 15.61
C SER A 43 -11.99 8.38 15.91
N LYS A 44 -13.26 8.04 16.04
CA LYS A 44 -13.69 6.66 16.28
C LYS A 44 -13.14 5.70 15.22
N ALA A 45 -13.14 6.11 13.97
CA ALA A 45 -12.64 5.28 12.88
C ALA A 45 -11.11 5.16 12.88
N GLU A 46 -10.39 6.24 13.17
CA GLU A 46 -8.93 6.19 13.32
C GLU A 46 -8.52 5.28 14.49
N ALA A 47 -9.18 5.37 15.63
CA ALA A 47 -8.93 4.52 16.79
C ALA A 47 -9.22 3.04 16.48
N SER A 48 -10.34 2.75 15.82
CA SER A 48 -10.70 1.39 15.40
C SER A 48 -9.67 0.81 14.44
N ARG A 49 -9.23 1.58 13.42
CA ARG A 49 -8.21 1.16 12.48
C ARG A 49 -6.86 0.92 13.18
N ALA A 50 -6.45 1.80 14.08
CA ALA A 50 -5.19 1.66 14.82
C ALA A 50 -5.20 0.39 15.66
N SER A 51 -6.27 0.16 16.43
CA SER A 51 -6.43 -1.04 17.24
C SER A 51 -6.46 -2.33 16.40
N ALA A 52 -7.09 -2.31 15.24
CA ALA A 52 -7.08 -3.45 14.32
C ALA A 52 -5.67 -3.74 13.79
N ALA A 53 -4.91 -2.70 13.43
CA ALA A 53 -3.54 -2.83 12.95
C ALA A 53 -2.61 -3.43 14.01
N GLU A 54 -2.72 -3.01 15.28
CA GLU A 54 -1.97 -3.59 16.41
C GLU A 54 -2.27 -5.08 16.62
N GLN A 55 -3.49 -5.50 16.30
CA GLN A 55 -3.92 -6.90 16.34
C GLN A 55 -3.63 -7.68 15.04
N ASN A 56 -2.89 -7.09 14.12
CA ASN A 56 -2.63 -7.65 12.79
C ASN A 56 -3.90 -7.99 11.99
N LYS A 57 -4.96 -7.15 12.15
CA LYS A 57 -6.24 -7.30 11.46
C LYS A 57 -6.41 -6.30 10.35
N TYR A 58 -7.10 -6.72 9.30
CA TYR A 58 -7.60 -5.80 8.27
C TYR A 58 -8.70 -4.90 8.82
N THR A 59 -8.86 -3.72 8.24
CA THR A 59 -10.00 -2.84 8.52
C THR A 59 -10.76 -2.54 7.24
N PHE A 60 -12.04 -2.88 7.21
CA PHE A 60 -12.95 -2.45 6.15
C PHE A 60 -13.62 -1.15 6.60
N ILE A 61 -13.28 -0.03 5.96
CA ILE A 61 -13.80 1.29 6.28
C ILE A 61 -14.86 1.63 5.24
N MET A 62 -16.12 1.67 5.66
CA MET A 62 -17.22 2.08 4.79
C MET A 62 -17.54 3.56 4.98
N PHE A 63 -17.20 4.38 3.99
CA PHE A 63 -17.56 5.78 3.92
C PHE A 63 -18.96 5.92 3.31
N TRP A 64 -19.81 6.72 3.94
CA TRP A 64 -21.16 6.96 3.49
C TRP A 64 -21.58 8.41 3.73
N LYS A 65 -22.59 8.89 2.99
CA LYS A 65 -23.17 10.21 3.16
C LYS A 65 -24.64 10.09 3.55
N ASP A 66 -25.37 9.31 2.78
CA ASP A 66 -26.80 9.12 2.93
C ASP A 66 -27.10 7.68 3.36
N GLN A 67 -28.12 7.50 4.22
CA GLN A 67 -28.54 6.15 4.67
C GLN A 67 -29.60 5.54 3.71
N ASP A 68 -29.27 5.55 2.43
CA ASP A 68 -30.10 4.95 1.39
C ASP A 68 -30.04 3.41 1.40
N THR A 69 -30.81 2.78 0.52
CA THR A 69 -30.86 1.32 0.38
C THR A 69 -29.50 0.73 0.01
N THR A 70 -28.73 1.42 -0.84
CA THR A 70 -27.40 0.99 -1.28
C THR A 70 -26.42 0.96 -0.12
N THR A 71 -26.40 2.00 0.71
CA THR A 71 -25.59 2.10 1.93
C THR A 71 -25.94 0.99 2.92
N LYS A 72 -27.24 0.77 3.17
CA LYS A 72 -27.69 -0.29 4.08
C LYS A 72 -27.33 -1.69 3.57
N SER A 73 -27.52 -1.95 2.29
CA SER A 73 -27.17 -3.24 1.66
C SER A 73 -25.66 -3.51 1.76
N MET A 74 -24.83 -2.52 1.43
CA MET A 74 -23.38 -2.66 1.50
C MET A 74 -22.90 -2.92 2.94
N TRP A 75 -23.47 -2.21 3.92
CA TRP A 75 -23.18 -2.42 5.34
C TRP A 75 -23.57 -3.83 5.80
N SER A 76 -24.77 -4.28 5.46
CA SER A 76 -25.23 -5.64 5.78
C SER A 76 -24.32 -6.71 5.20
N THR A 77 -23.90 -6.55 3.94
CA THR A 77 -22.95 -7.48 3.29
C THR A 77 -21.62 -7.55 4.04
N LEU A 78 -21.06 -6.39 4.44
CA LEU A 78 -19.82 -6.36 5.21
C LEU A 78 -19.97 -7.07 6.56
N GLN A 79 -21.05 -6.78 7.29
CA GLN A 79 -21.28 -7.42 8.59
C GLN A 79 -21.46 -8.93 8.44
N GLN A 80 -22.28 -9.40 7.50
CA GLN A 80 -22.52 -10.83 7.29
C GLN A 80 -21.26 -11.62 6.92
N ASN A 81 -20.32 -11.01 6.20
CA ASN A 81 -19.12 -11.70 5.73
C ASN A 81 -17.91 -11.52 6.65
N LEU A 82 -17.94 -10.57 7.59
CA LEU A 82 -16.78 -10.21 8.41
C LEU A 82 -17.02 -10.33 9.92
N SER A 83 -18.29 -10.50 10.41
CA SER A 83 -18.61 -10.60 11.84
C SER A 83 -17.83 -11.68 12.58
N ASP A 84 -17.67 -12.84 11.93
CA ASP A 84 -17.03 -14.02 12.52
C ASP A 84 -15.54 -14.12 12.18
N LYS A 85 -14.99 -13.15 11.44
CA LYS A 85 -13.58 -13.17 11.05
C LYS A 85 -12.70 -12.45 12.07
N ASN A 86 -11.97 -13.23 12.86
CA ASN A 86 -10.93 -12.68 13.77
C ASN A 86 -9.81 -11.92 13.04
N THR A 87 -9.77 -11.95 11.71
CA THR A 87 -8.75 -11.32 10.87
C THR A 87 -9.14 -9.94 10.34
N ALA A 88 -10.36 -9.47 10.62
CA ALA A 88 -10.86 -8.20 10.12
C ALA A 88 -11.73 -7.45 11.13
N SER A 89 -11.78 -6.14 11.01
CA SER A 89 -12.74 -5.25 11.66
C SER A 89 -13.48 -4.43 10.61
N VAL A 90 -14.69 -3.98 10.95
CA VAL A 90 -15.51 -3.12 10.08
C VAL A 90 -15.84 -1.83 10.83
N VAL A 91 -15.70 -0.70 10.16
CA VAL A 91 -16.07 0.60 10.70
C VAL A 91 -16.81 1.42 9.63
N ALA A 92 -17.88 2.11 10.06
CA ALA A 92 -18.63 3.03 9.20
C ALA A 92 -18.25 4.48 9.52
N VAL A 93 -18.01 5.27 8.48
CA VAL A 93 -17.62 6.68 8.55
C VAL A 93 -18.63 7.53 7.81
N ASN A 94 -19.31 8.42 8.53
CA ASN A 94 -20.16 9.43 7.91
C ASN A 94 -19.27 10.56 7.37
N THR A 95 -19.30 10.80 6.06
CA THR A 95 -18.48 11.85 5.42
C THR A 95 -18.92 13.27 5.77
N GLY A 96 -20.10 13.43 6.39
CA GLY A 96 -20.59 14.69 6.93
C GLY A 96 -20.18 14.95 8.38
N ASP A 97 -19.56 13.98 9.06
CA ASP A 97 -19.16 14.14 10.46
C ASP A 97 -17.80 14.88 10.55
N PRO A 98 -17.75 16.09 11.15
CA PRO A 98 -16.50 16.82 11.32
C PRO A 98 -15.42 16.08 12.12
N GLN A 99 -15.83 15.17 13.02
CA GLN A 99 -14.89 14.38 13.84
C GLN A 99 -14.13 13.36 13.00
N GLU A 100 -14.70 12.92 11.89
CA GLU A 100 -14.09 11.95 10.95
C GLU A 100 -13.31 12.62 9.82
N ARG A 101 -13.20 13.96 9.83
CA ARG A 101 -12.55 14.74 8.77
C ARG A 101 -11.14 14.23 8.45
N LYS A 102 -10.36 13.89 9.47
CA LYS A 102 -8.96 13.48 9.31
C LYS A 102 -8.84 12.17 8.53
N ILE A 103 -9.66 11.16 8.82
CA ILE A 103 -9.63 9.90 8.08
C ILE A 103 -10.17 10.07 6.65
N ILE A 104 -11.14 10.96 6.43
CA ILE A 104 -11.67 11.31 5.11
C ILE A 104 -10.58 11.95 4.25
N GLU A 105 -9.82 12.89 4.82
CA GLU A 105 -8.69 13.55 4.15
C GLU A 105 -7.53 12.57 3.91
N GLN A 106 -7.20 11.73 4.88
CA GLN A 106 -6.14 10.72 4.77
C GLN A 106 -6.33 9.81 3.57
N TYR A 107 -7.56 9.36 3.34
CA TYR A 107 -7.87 8.50 2.19
C TYR A 107 -8.33 9.28 0.95
N GLY A 108 -8.43 10.60 1.02
CA GLY A 108 -8.80 11.45 -0.11
C GLY A 108 -10.19 11.18 -0.67
N VAL A 109 -11.13 10.72 0.17
CA VAL A 109 -12.45 10.22 -0.28
C VAL A 109 -13.54 11.29 -0.31
N SER A 110 -13.23 12.55 0.00
CA SER A 110 -14.22 13.66 0.07
C SER A 110 -15.03 13.89 -1.21
N ARG A 111 -14.48 13.48 -2.36
CA ARG A 111 -15.13 13.61 -3.68
C ARG A 111 -15.46 12.25 -4.31
N ALA A 112 -15.29 11.16 -3.57
CA ALA A 112 -15.59 9.85 -4.08
C ALA A 112 -17.10 9.59 -4.15
N PRO A 113 -17.58 8.79 -5.09
CA PRO A 113 -18.96 8.33 -5.08
C PRO A 113 -19.24 7.48 -3.83
N MET A 114 -20.37 7.73 -3.17
CA MET A 114 -20.78 7.03 -1.94
C MET A 114 -21.92 6.04 -2.22
N PRO A 115 -22.06 4.99 -1.40
CA PRO A 115 -21.10 4.52 -0.39
C PRO A 115 -19.82 3.95 -1.03
N LEU A 116 -18.71 4.08 -0.30
CA LEU A 116 -17.41 3.57 -0.70
C LEU A 116 -16.83 2.73 0.46
N THR A 117 -16.40 1.50 0.19
CA THR A 117 -15.64 0.72 1.16
C THR A 117 -14.18 0.62 0.74
N LEU A 118 -13.26 0.91 1.65
CA LEU A 118 -11.84 0.63 1.51
C LEU A 118 -11.48 -0.56 2.41
N ALA A 119 -10.77 -1.53 1.86
CA ALA A 119 -10.11 -2.56 2.64
C ALA A 119 -8.67 -2.10 2.92
N VAL A 120 -8.29 -2.05 4.18
CA VAL A 120 -6.98 -1.58 4.64
C VAL A 120 -6.28 -2.71 5.38
N ALA A 121 -5.12 -3.11 4.90
CA ALA A 121 -4.28 -4.11 5.54
C ALA A 121 -3.67 -3.59 6.84
N PRO A 122 -3.17 -4.47 7.74
CA PRO A 122 -2.55 -4.07 9.02
C PRO A 122 -1.41 -3.07 8.85
N ASN A 123 -0.63 -3.17 7.80
CA ASN A 123 0.45 -2.23 7.49
C ASN A 123 -0.02 -0.87 6.92
N GLY A 124 -1.32 -0.68 6.74
CA GLY A 124 -1.92 0.56 6.21
C GLY A 124 -2.12 0.60 4.70
N ALA A 125 -1.72 -0.44 3.96
CA ALA A 125 -1.97 -0.51 2.52
C ALA A 125 -3.47 -0.62 2.22
N VAL A 126 -3.98 0.15 1.27
CA VAL A 126 -5.34 -0.04 0.73
C VAL A 126 -5.30 -1.19 -0.26
N THR A 127 -5.91 -2.32 0.09
CA THR A 127 -5.89 -3.54 -0.72
C THR A 127 -7.14 -3.73 -1.56
N GLY A 128 -8.20 -2.97 -1.28
CA GLY A 128 -9.43 -2.96 -2.06
C GLY A 128 -10.18 -1.63 -1.95
N SER A 129 -10.90 -1.29 -3.03
CA SER A 129 -11.76 -0.09 -3.09
C SER A 129 -13.03 -0.43 -3.85
N TYR A 130 -14.18 -0.34 -3.19
CA TYR A 130 -15.46 -0.83 -3.68
C TYR A 130 -16.51 0.28 -3.60
N VAL A 131 -16.98 0.73 -4.76
CA VAL A 131 -17.96 1.82 -4.87
C VAL A 131 -19.34 1.23 -5.06
N LYS A 132 -20.31 1.64 -4.21
CA LYS A 132 -21.74 1.32 -4.27
C LYS A 132 -22.11 -0.16 -4.12
N GLN A 133 -21.18 -1.09 -4.30
CA GLN A 133 -21.42 -2.51 -4.15
C GLN A 133 -20.20 -3.26 -3.65
N ILE A 134 -20.42 -4.31 -2.87
CA ILE A 134 -19.42 -5.26 -2.41
C ILE A 134 -20.08 -6.64 -2.31
N ASN A 135 -19.32 -7.69 -2.53
CA ASN A 135 -19.76 -9.08 -2.37
C ASN A 135 -18.68 -9.91 -1.63
N ALA A 136 -18.98 -11.16 -1.34
CA ALA A 136 -18.08 -12.06 -0.62
C ALA A 136 -16.75 -12.25 -1.34
N ASP A 137 -16.76 -12.37 -2.69
CA ASP A 137 -15.54 -12.57 -3.48
C ASP A 137 -14.62 -11.33 -3.41
N TYR A 138 -15.18 -10.13 -3.50
CA TYR A 138 -14.42 -8.88 -3.34
C TYR A 138 -13.83 -8.75 -1.94
N ILE A 139 -14.57 -9.15 -0.90
CA ILE A 139 -14.08 -9.18 0.47
C ILE A 139 -12.93 -10.17 0.60
N GLN A 140 -13.04 -11.37 0.02
CA GLN A 140 -11.99 -12.38 0.07
C GLN A 140 -10.72 -11.92 -0.69
N GLN A 141 -10.87 -11.31 -1.85
CA GLN A 141 -9.76 -10.78 -2.65
C GLN A 141 -9.03 -9.60 -1.99
N ALA A 142 -9.66 -8.93 -1.03
CA ALA A 142 -9.02 -7.85 -0.28
C ALA A 142 -7.95 -8.35 0.68
N PHE A 143 -8.02 -9.60 1.13
CA PHE A 143 -6.98 -10.22 1.94
C PHE A 143 -5.83 -10.65 1.04
N VAL A 144 -4.73 -9.95 1.14
CA VAL A 144 -3.53 -10.20 0.33
C VAL A 144 -2.38 -10.68 1.20
N SER A 145 -1.38 -11.30 0.57
CA SER A 145 -0.19 -11.76 1.28
C SER A 145 0.63 -10.61 1.89
N PRO A 146 1.47 -10.89 2.90
CA PRO A 146 2.32 -9.89 3.53
C PRO A 146 3.23 -9.15 2.55
N ALA A 147 3.90 -9.84 1.63
CA ALA A 147 4.76 -9.18 0.64
C ALA A 147 3.94 -8.34 -0.34
N LYS A 148 2.77 -8.83 -0.78
CA LYS A 148 1.86 -8.06 -1.66
C LYS A 148 1.41 -6.78 -0.96
N SER A 149 1.00 -6.83 0.30
CA SER A 149 0.57 -5.64 1.05
C SER A 149 1.71 -4.64 1.26
N GLN A 150 2.94 -5.11 1.48
CA GLN A 150 4.11 -4.23 1.55
C GLN A 150 4.41 -3.56 0.21
N CYS A 151 4.34 -4.29 -0.90
CA CYS A 151 4.47 -3.72 -2.23
C CYS A 151 3.41 -2.65 -2.47
N MET A 152 2.14 -2.94 -2.16
CA MET A 152 1.04 -1.99 -2.33
C MET A 152 1.24 -0.72 -1.52
N LEU A 153 1.63 -0.82 -0.24
CA LEU A 153 1.90 0.33 0.62
C LEU A 153 2.96 1.26 0.02
N ASN A 154 4.08 0.68 -0.43
CA ASN A 154 5.17 1.46 -0.99
C ASN A 154 4.78 2.13 -2.31
N LEU A 155 4.11 1.41 -3.20
CA LEU A 155 3.63 1.97 -4.48
C LEU A 155 2.58 3.07 -4.27
N GLN A 156 1.69 2.93 -3.29
CA GLN A 156 0.71 3.96 -2.89
C GLN A 156 1.40 5.20 -2.31
N SER A 157 2.51 5.00 -1.58
CA SER A 157 3.37 6.07 -1.07
C SER A 157 4.32 6.64 -2.13
N ARG A 158 4.08 6.35 -3.42
CA ARG A 158 4.87 6.78 -4.57
C ARG A 158 6.34 6.30 -4.55
N ARG A 159 6.63 5.25 -3.80
CA ARG A 159 7.95 4.61 -3.79
C ARG A 159 7.98 3.47 -4.77
N MET A 160 9.11 3.30 -5.46
CA MET A 160 9.38 2.13 -6.28
C MET A 160 9.65 0.91 -5.38
N VAL A 161 9.44 -0.27 -5.92
CA VAL A 161 9.67 -1.54 -5.21
C VAL A 161 10.58 -2.43 -6.03
N LEU A 162 11.63 -2.95 -5.40
CA LEU A 162 12.46 -4.05 -5.87
C LEU A 162 12.15 -5.28 -5.01
N LEU A 163 11.30 -6.16 -5.52
CA LEU A 163 10.95 -7.42 -4.87
C LEU A 163 12.01 -8.46 -5.23
N CYS A 164 12.84 -8.83 -4.24
CA CYS A 164 13.87 -9.86 -4.37
C CYS A 164 13.26 -11.21 -3.97
N VAL A 165 13.09 -12.08 -4.95
CA VAL A 165 12.50 -13.41 -4.78
C VAL A 165 13.61 -14.44 -4.71
N SER A 166 13.63 -15.25 -3.66
CA SER A 166 14.61 -16.33 -3.46
C SER A 166 13.95 -17.69 -3.31
N PRO A 167 14.60 -18.79 -3.71
CA PRO A 167 14.05 -20.14 -3.54
C PRO A 167 13.79 -20.51 -2.07
N SER A 168 14.72 -20.15 -1.16
CA SER A 168 14.72 -20.59 0.23
C SER A 168 14.62 -19.47 1.28
N GLY A 169 14.34 -18.23 0.87
CA GLY A 169 14.24 -17.08 1.78
C GLY A 169 15.56 -16.54 2.33
N GLN A 170 16.66 -17.26 2.16
CA GLN A 170 17.98 -16.88 2.69
C GLN A 170 18.90 -16.17 1.70
N ALA A 171 18.47 -15.98 0.46
CA ALA A 171 19.27 -15.23 -0.51
C ALA A 171 19.33 -13.75 -0.13
N GLY A 172 20.52 -13.23 0.06
CA GLY A 172 20.73 -11.81 0.31
C GLY A 172 20.25 -10.95 -0.87
N VAL A 173 20.09 -9.65 -0.62
CA VAL A 173 19.73 -8.69 -1.67
C VAL A 173 20.82 -8.70 -2.76
N PRO A 174 20.46 -8.86 -4.05
CA PRO A 174 21.42 -8.86 -5.14
C PRO A 174 22.27 -7.57 -5.17
N LYS A 175 23.58 -7.71 -5.48
CA LYS A 175 24.52 -6.57 -5.45
C LYS A 175 24.08 -5.40 -6.34
N GLY A 176 23.50 -5.67 -7.49
CA GLY A 176 22.98 -4.62 -8.37
C GLY A 176 21.79 -3.85 -7.76
N VAL A 177 20.94 -4.54 -6.98
CA VAL A 177 19.85 -3.91 -6.23
C VAL A 177 20.40 -3.03 -5.09
N GLN A 178 21.40 -3.53 -4.35
CA GLN A 178 22.06 -2.75 -3.30
C GLN A 178 22.70 -1.49 -3.87
N ASN A 179 23.44 -1.63 -4.97
CA ASN A 179 24.06 -0.52 -5.67
C ASN A 179 23.04 0.48 -6.19
N PHE A 180 21.91 0.01 -6.75
CA PHE A 180 20.82 0.88 -7.20
C PHE A 180 20.23 1.68 -6.04
N LYS A 181 19.92 1.02 -4.91
CA LYS A 181 19.38 1.69 -3.71
C LYS A 181 20.38 2.66 -3.07
N SER A 182 21.70 2.44 -3.21
CA SER A 182 22.73 3.32 -2.67
C SER A 182 22.87 4.65 -3.43
N ILE A 183 22.36 4.75 -4.66
CA ILE A 183 22.36 5.99 -5.43
C ILE A 183 21.51 7.04 -4.70
N PRO A 184 22.03 8.26 -4.43
CA PRO A 184 21.38 9.24 -3.56
C PRO A 184 19.90 9.51 -3.92
N CYS A 185 19.57 9.68 -5.21
CA CYS A 185 18.19 9.95 -5.63
C CYS A 185 17.25 8.74 -5.51
N TYR A 186 17.77 7.51 -5.46
CA TYR A 186 16.95 6.31 -5.30
C TYR A 186 16.86 5.84 -3.85
N LYS A 187 17.78 6.25 -2.98
CA LYS A 187 17.88 5.79 -1.57
C LYS A 187 16.55 5.83 -0.83
N ASN A 188 15.80 6.92 -0.94
CA ASN A 188 14.52 7.12 -0.28
C ASN A 188 13.31 6.85 -1.19
N ALA A 189 13.54 6.72 -2.50
CA ALA A 189 12.50 6.51 -3.51
C ALA A 189 12.24 5.03 -3.80
N VAL A 190 13.05 4.11 -3.24
CA VAL A 190 12.98 2.67 -3.49
C VAL A 190 12.89 1.89 -2.19
N GLU A 191 11.97 0.93 -2.16
CA GLU A 191 11.93 -0.11 -1.13
C GLU A 191 12.38 -1.44 -1.70
N VAL A 192 13.19 -2.18 -0.91
CA VAL A 192 13.61 -3.54 -1.24
C VAL A 192 12.85 -4.49 -0.32
N ILE A 193 12.10 -5.39 -0.91
CA ILE A 193 11.30 -6.39 -0.21
C ILE A 193 11.84 -7.77 -0.58
N ASN A 194 12.16 -8.57 0.43
CA ASN A 194 12.59 -9.95 0.22
C ASN A 194 11.41 -10.90 0.42
N VAL A 195 11.28 -11.87 -0.45
CA VAL A 195 10.24 -12.89 -0.37
C VAL A 195 10.81 -14.27 -0.73
N SER A 196 10.35 -15.30 -0.02
CA SER A 196 10.70 -16.68 -0.31
C SER A 196 9.66 -17.33 -1.22
N GLN A 197 10.11 -18.08 -2.23
CA GLN A 197 9.24 -18.95 -3.03
C GLN A 197 8.67 -20.12 -2.21
N SER A 198 9.35 -20.50 -1.13
CA SER A 198 8.89 -21.57 -0.24
C SER A 198 7.79 -21.11 0.73
N GLU A 199 7.50 -19.81 0.81
CA GLU A 199 6.44 -19.28 1.68
C GLU A 199 5.06 -19.51 1.04
N PRO A 200 4.21 -20.39 1.62
CA PRO A 200 2.91 -20.72 1.02
C PRO A 200 1.99 -19.52 0.84
N ALA A 201 2.05 -18.56 1.78
CA ALA A 201 1.21 -17.35 1.74
C ALA A 201 1.53 -16.44 0.54
N GLU A 202 2.72 -16.53 -0.04
CA GLU A 202 3.15 -15.68 -1.15
C GLU A 202 2.95 -16.33 -2.53
N ARG A 203 2.51 -17.59 -2.58
CA ARG A 203 2.39 -18.36 -3.82
C ARG A 203 1.51 -17.67 -4.85
N ASP A 204 0.33 -17.22 -4.46
CA ASP A 204 -0.63 -16.61 -5.38
C ASP A 204 -0.11 -15.27 -5.89
N PHE A 205 0.53 -14.49 -5.03
CA PHE A 205 1.17 -13.24 -5.43
C PHE A 205 2.32 -13.45 -6.41
N LEU A 206 3.19 -14.43 -6.18
CA LEU A 206 4.28 -14.77 -7.10
C LEU A 206 3.76 -15.30 -8.44
N ASN A 207 2.68 -16.09 -8.43
CA ASN A 207 1.99 -16.54 -9.64
C ASN A 207 1.39 -15.35 -10.42
N GLU A 208 0.74 -14.42 -9.76
CA GLU A 208 0.20 -13.18 -10.34
C GLU A 208 1.31 -12.35 -11.01
N LEU A 209 2.47 -12.27 -10.37
CA LEU A 209 3.67 -11.64 -10.94
C LEU A 209 4.33 -12.49 -12.04
N ARG A 210 3.85 -13.71 -12.29
CA ARG A 210 4.46 -14.68 -13.22
C ARG A 210 5.94 -14.92 -12.92
N VAL A 211 6.26 -15.07 -11.65
CA VAL A 211 7.56 -15.53 -11.17
C VAL A 211 7.47 -17.03 -10.96
N PRO A 212 8.02 -17.85 -11.87
CA PRO A 212 7.93 -19.30 -11.74
C PRO A 212 8.71 -19.79 -10.53
N ALA A 213 8.27 -20.90 -9.94
CA ALA A 213 9.08 -21.62 -8.99
C ALA A 213 10.38 -22.06 -9.68
N SER A 214 11.51 -21.65 -9.14
CA SER A 214 12.82 -21.84 -9.75
C SER A 214 13.89 -21.98 -8.68
N GLN A 215 14.96 -22.71 -9.01
CA GLN A 215 16.16 -22.77 -8.17
C GLN A 215 16.94 -21.42 -8.17
N ASN A 216 16.60 -20.51 -9.06
CA ASN A 216 17.28 -19.24 -9.22
C ASN A 216 16.48 -18.09 -8.57
N SER A 217 17.20 -17.16 -7.95
CA SER A 217 16.62 -15.93 -7.46
C SER A 217 16.22 -14.99 -8.58
N ALA A 218 15.13 -14.24 -8.37
CA ALA A 218 14.62 -13.25 -9.31
C ALA A 218 14.46 -11.89 -8.65
N VAL A 219 14.44 -10.83 -9.44
CA VAL A 219 14.14 -9.46 -9.01
C VAL A 219 12.98 -8.94 -9.85
N VAL A 220 11.90 -8.53 -9.18
CA VAL A 220 10.76 -7.86 -9.84
C VAL A 220 10.82 -6.38 -9.50
N PHE A 221 10.92 -5.54 -10.54
CA PHE A 221 10.95 -4.10 -10.38
C PHE A 221 9.59 -3.49 -10.68
N MET A 222 9.02 -2.77 -9.73
CA MET A 222 7.72 -2.11 -9.84
C MET A 222 7.86 -0.61 -9.55
N ALA A 223 7.12 0.20 -10.30
CA ALA A 223 7.06 1.65 -10.12
C ALA A 223 5.60 2.10 -9.92
N PRO A 224 5.38 3.22 -9.21
CA PRO A 224 4.05 3.77 -9.03
C PRO A 224 3.33 4.05 -10.36
N PRO A 225 2.02 3.84 -10.43
CA PRO A 225 1.09 3.37 -9.40
C PRO A 225 0.95 1.84 -9.30
N GLY A 226 1.89 1.04 -9.76
CA GLY A 226 1.85 -0.42 -9.79
C GLY A 226 2.25 -0.97 -11.17
N VAL A 227 3.05 -0.20 -11.92
CA VAL A 227 3.58 -0.62 -13.22
C VAL A 227 4.77 -1.55 -13.01
N MET A 228 4.71 -2.74 -13.59
CA MET A 228 5.87 -3.63 -13.66
C MET A 228 6.88 -3.06 -14.67
N VAL A 229 8.03 -2.62 -14.17
CA VAL A 229 9.15 -2.14 -15.00
C VAL A 229 9.85 -3.31 -15.66
N GLY A 230 10.06 -4.40 -14.92
CA GLY A 230 10.65 -5.62 -15.47
C GLY A 230 10.90 -6.71 -14.44
N LYS A 231 11.30 -7.88 -14.94
CA LYS A 231 11.75 -9.03 -14.16
C LYS A 231 13.14 -9.42 -14.60
N TYR A 232 14.01 -9.68 -13.63
CA TYR A 232 15.42 -9.93 -13.86
C TYR A 232 15.89 -11.10 -13.00
N ASN A 233 17.02 -11.69 -13.36
CA ASN A 233 17.73 -12.61 -12.49
C ASN A 233 18.55 -11.85 -11.42
N SER A 234 19.16 -12.58 -10.51
CA SER A 234 19.96 -12.00 -9.41
C SER A 234 21.24 -11.29 -9.85
N SER A 235 21.69 -11.47 -11.12
CA SER A 235 22.86 -10.82 -11.69
C SER A 235 22.57 -9.44 -12.30
N VAL A 236 21.32 -8.94 -12.21
CA VAL A 236 20.94 -7.62 -12.72
C VAL A 236 21.85 -6.53 -12.17
N SER A 237 22.35 -5.64 -13.02
CA SER A 237 23.17 -4.50 -12.60
C SER A 237 22.32 -3.25 -12.27
N SER A 238 22.89 -2.33 -11.48
CA SER A 238 22.23 -1.05 -11.21
C SER A 238 22.01 -0.21 -12.46
N GLN A 239 22.95 -0.26 -13.43
CA GLN A 239 22.83 0.41 -14.72
C GLN A 239 21.66 -0.13 -15.54
N GLN A 240 21.46 -1.45 -15.52
CA GLN A 240 20.33 -2.09 -16.18
C GLN A 240 19.00 -1.63 -15.58
N LEU A 241 18.89 -1.59 -14.24
CA LEU A 241 17.69 -1.11 -13.55
C LEU A 241 17.37 0.36 -13.91
N ILE A 242 18.39 1.23 -13.98
CA ILE A 242 18.23 2.63 -14.41
C ILE A 242 17.74 2.71 -15.86
N ALA A 243 18.36 1.94 -16.77
CA ALA A 243 17.98 1.94 -18.18
C ALA A 243 16.52 1.49 -18.39
N GLU A 244 16.10 0.44 -17.70
CA GLU A 244 14.73 -0.08 -17.81
C GLU A 244 13.71 0.87 -17.17
N LEU A 245 14.06 1.53 -16.07
CA LEU A 245 13.21 2.57 -15.47
C LEU A 245 12.96 3.71 -16.46
N LYS A 246 14.00 4.19 -17.14
CA LYS A 246 13.90 5.22 -18.18
C LYS A 246 13.04 4.77 -19.36
N LYS A 247 13.24 3.56 -19.85
CA LYS A 247 12.40 2.98 -20.93
C LYS A 247 10.92 2.92 -20.54
N ALA A 248 10.63 2.63 -19.28
CA ALA A 248 9.26 2.61 -18.76
C ALA A 248 8.66 4.01 -18.59
N GLY A 249 9.39 5.08 -18.90
CA GLY A 249 8.95 6.47 -18.70
C GLY A 249 8.72 6.80 -17.21
N LYS A 250 9.45 6.14 -16.31
CA LYS A 250 9.36 6.32 -14.86
C LYS A 250 10.61 6.99 -14.32
N SER A 251 10.45 7.66 -13.17
CA SER A 251 11.54 8.35 -12.49
C SER A 251 11.48 8.10 -10.98
N CYS A 252 12.54 8.49 -10.28
CA CYS A 252 12.57 8.44 -8.82
C CYS A 252 11.69 9.49 -8.12
N GLY A 253 11.08 10.41 -8.88
CA GLY A 253 10.29 11.52 -8.35
C GLY A 253 11.12 12.62 -7.68
N VAL A 254 12.45 12.53 -7.69
CA VAL A 254 13.36 13.53 -7.14
C VAL A 254 13.66 14.57 -8.21
N GLU A 255 13.32 15.83 -7.92
CA GLU A 255 13.57 16.95 -8.82
C GLU A 255 15.08 17.14 -9.06
N GLY A 256 15.47 17.36 -10.32
CA GLY A 256 16.88 17.54 -10.68
C GLY A 256 17.74 16.27 -10.69
N CYS A 257 17.18 15.10 -10.48
CA CYS A 257 17.95 13.84 -10.49
C CYS A 257 18.59 13.57 -11.86
N LYS A 258 19.94 13.58 -11.90
CA LYS A 258 20.71 13.33 -13.13
C LYS A 258 20.54 11.92 -13.71
N HIS A 259 20.15 10.95 -12.89
CA HIS A 259 19.94 9.57 -13.30
C HIS A 259 18.57 9.30 -13.94
N CYS A 260 17.64 10.25 -13.82
CA CYS A 260 16.28 10.13 -14.36
C CYS A 260 16.01 11.01 -15.58
N LYS A 261 17.02 11.79 -16.01
CA LYS A 261 16.96 12.61 -17.23
C LYS A 261 17.32 11.82 -18.46
#